data_92a06d7b8e44a64a4ef68a7d40d2d897
#
_entry.id   92a06d7b8e44a64a4ef68a7d40d2d897
#
_cell.length_a   1.000
_cell.length_b   1.000
_cell.length_c   1.000
_cell.angle_alpha   90.00
_cell.angle_beta   90.00
_cell.angle_gamma   90.00
#
_symmetry.space_group_name_H-M   'P 1'
#
loop_
_entity.id
_entity.type
_entity.pdbx_description
1 polymer ?
#
loop_
_entity_poly.entity_id
_entity_poly.type
_entity_poly.pdbx_seq_one_letter_code
_entity_poly.pdbx_strand_id
1 'polypeptide(L)'
;MLVQNAHEALQILEDNDVIWCQSMAATPYKLLEGLAEVALSRRNLTLLQLHTEHSEVLCQPELKGHLRQRAFFVGKSTRGAVNEGLADYVPMFLSEIPKLFRSGEQKLDAVLIQVSPPDAHGYCSLGISVEATRAALQVALYATHAR
;
A
#
# COMPACT_ATOMS: atom_id res chain seq x y z
N MET A 1 -6.20 16.21 -7.88
CA MET A 1 -7.68 16.08 -7.95
C MET A 1 -8.16 15.69 -6.55
N LEU A 2 -9.16 16.38 -6.01
CA LEU A 2 -9.81 15.97 -4.76
C LEU A 2 -10.97 15.04 -5.12
N VAL A 3 -10.96 13.83 -4.58
CA VAL A 3 -12.01 12.84 -4.77
C VAL A 3 -12.79 12.62 -3.47
N GLN A 4 -14.02 12.14 -3.56
CA GLN A 4 -14.93 12.11 -2.41
C GLN A 4 -14.77 10.84 -1.56
N ASN A 5 -14.25 9.76 -2.14
CA ASN A 5 -14.13 8.48 -1.44
C ASN A 5 -12.94 7.64 -1.96
N ALA A 6 -12.59 6.59 -1.20
CA ALA A 6 -11.47 5.72 -1.50
C ALA A 6 -11.64 4.96 -2.83
N HIS A 7 -12.83 4.51 -3.13
CA HIS A 7 -13.11 3.78 -4.37
C HIS A 7 -12.80 4.66 -5.60
N GLU A 8 -13.28 5.91 -5.62
CA GLU A 8 -13.00 6.86 -6.71
C GLU A 8 -11.50 7.18 -6.83
N ALA A 9 -10.82 7.35 -5.68
CA ALA A 9 -9.38 7.62 -5.66
C ALA A 9 -8.55 6.49 -6.28
N LEU A 10 -9.00 5.25 -6.13
CA LEU A 10 -8.29 4.04 -6.57
C LEU A 10 -8.63 3.62 -8.01
N GLN A 11 -9.58 4.29 -8.68
CA GLN A 11 -9.88 4.01 -10.09
C GLN A 11 -8.70 4.30 -11.04
N ILE A 12 -7.71 5.06 -10.58
CA ILE A 12 -6.47 5.33 -11.33
C ILE A 12 -5.59 4.10 -11.49
N LEU A 13 -5.76 3.08 -10.64
CA LEU A 13 -4.96 1.85 -10.71
C LEU A 13 -5.24 1.08 -12.00
N GLU A 14 -4.18 0.56 -12.60
CA GLU A 14 -4.22 -0.26 -13.80
C GLU A 14 -3.80 -1.71 -13.49
N ASP A 15 -4.01 -2.62 -14.45
CA ASP A 15 -3.56 -4.00 -14.33
C ASP A 15 -2.03 -4.05 -14.18
N ASN A 16 -1.55 -4.92 -13.29
CA ASN A 16 -0.14 -5.15 -12.94
C ASN A 16 0.53 -4.03 -12.11
N ASP A 17 -0.22 -3.03 -11.66
CA ASP A 17 0.34 -1.99 -10.81
C ASP A 17 0.92 -2.53 -9.50
N VAL A 18 2.03 -1.93 -9.09
CA VAL A 18 2.70 -2.19 -7.82
C VAL A 18 2.47 -1.02 -6.87
N ILE A 19 1.89 -1.32 -5.74
CA ILE A 19 1.37 -0.36 -4.78
C ILE A 19 2.15 -0.48 -3.47
N TRP A 20 2.66 0.62 -2.94
CA TRP A 20 3.16 0.68 -1.56
C TRP A 20 2.05 1.14 -0.62
N CYS A 21 1.89 0.47 0.52
CA CYS A 21 0.98 0.90 1.59
C CYS A 21 1.77 1.34 2.83
N GLN A 22 1.50 2.55 3.30
CA GLN A 22 1.99 3.04 4.58
C GLN A 22 1.47 2.15 5.72
N SER A 23 2.26 1.97 6.77
CA SER A 23 2.01 0.95 7.77
C SER A 23 1.87 1.48 9.20
N MET A 24 1.72 0.58 10.17
CA MET A 24 1.64 0.86 11.61
C MET A 24 0.49 1.81 11.93
N ALA A 25 0.74 2.82 12.75
CA ALA A 25 -0.26 3.80 13.19
C ALA A 25 -0.77 4.73 12.08
N ALA A 26 -0.14 4.73 10.90
CA ALA A 26 -0.56 5.50 9.74
C ALA A 26 -1.16 4.62 8.62
N THR A 27 -1.61 3.41 8.95
CA THR A 27 -2.29 2.54 7.98
C THR A 27 -3.56 3.22 7.45
N PRO A 28 -3.71 3.38 6.13
CA PRO A 28 -4.86 4.04 5.53
C PRO A 28 -6.04 3.06 5.37
N TYR A 29 -6.74 2.73 6.45
CA TYR A 29 -7.81 1.72 6.50
C TYR A 29 -8.85 1.83 5.37
N LYS A 30 -9.38 3.05 5.16
CA LYS A 30 -10.39 3.29 4.11
C LYS A 30 -9.87 3.00 2.70
N LEU A 31 -8.57 3.27 2.45
CA LEU A 31 -7.97 2.95 1.16
C LEU A 31 -7.75 1.44 1.00
N LEU A 32 -7.47 0.69 2.08
CA LEU A 32 -7.39 -0.77 2.02
C LEU A 32 -8.75 -1.41 1.71
N GLU A 33 -9.82 -0.93 2.35
CA GLU A 33 -11.19 -1.37 2.06
C GLU A 33 -11.57 -1.07 0.61
N GLY A 34 -11.34 0.16 0.15
CA GLY A 34 -11.58 0.53 -1.25
C GLY A 34 -10.72 -0.26 -2.24
N LEU A 35 -9.48 -0.59 -1.87
CA LEU A 35 -8.61 -1.43 -2.70
C LEU A 35 -9.15 -2.85 -2.86
N ALA A 36 -9.73 -3.43 -1.80
CA ALA A 36 -10.37 -4.74 -1.89
C ALA A 36 -11.49 -4.77 -2.94
N GLU A 37 -12.29 -3.69 -3.01
CA GLU A 37 -13.37 -3.57 -3.99
C GLU A 37 -12.84 -3.33 -5.42
N VAL A 38 -11.94 -2.36 -5.59
CA VAL A 38 -11.39 -1.98 -6.91
C VAL A 38 -10.55 -3.10 -7.52
N ALA A 39 -9.83 -3.85 -6.70
CA ALA A 39 -8.99 -4.94 -7.16
C ALA A 39 -9.76 -6.03 -7.92
N LEU A 40 -11.03 -6.28 -7.58
CA LEU A 40 -11.87 -7.25 -8.28
C LEU A 40 -12.08 -6.91 -9.77
N SER A 41 -11.91 -5.63 -10.14
CA SER A 41 -11.99 -5.17 -11.53
C SER A 41 -10.62 -5.04 -12.20
N ARG A 42 -9.55 -5.41 -11.53
CA ARG A 42 -8.15 -5.34 -12.00
C ARG A 42 -7.50 -6.73 -11.97
N ARG A 43 -6.33 -6.85 -12.57
CA ARG A 43 -5.55 -8.10 -12.58
C ARG A 43 -4.13 -7.86 -12.13
N ASN A 44 -3.58 -8.83 -11.39
CA ASN A 44 -2.17 -8.88 -11.01
C ASN A 44 -1.67 -7.65 -10.23
N LEU A 45 -2.53 -6.96 -9.50
CA LEU A 45 -2.07 -5.91 -8.58
C LEU A 45 -1.12 -6.53 -7.54
N THR A 46 -0.07 -5.81 -7.19
CA THR A 46 0.84 -6.20 -6.11
C THR A 46 0.82 -5.12 -5.02
N LEU A 47 0.47 -5.50 -3.80
CA LEU A 47 0.59 -4.63 -2.64
C LEU A 47 1.87 -4.95 -1.86
N LEU A 48 2.81 -4.03 -1.85
CA LEU A 48 3.99 -4.07 -0.99
C LEU A 48 3.65 -3.42 0.36
N GLN A 49 3.94 -4.09 1.43
CA GLN A 49 3.67 -3.59 2.77
C GLN A 49 4.71 -4.04 3.78
N LEU A 50 4.86 -3.30 4.88
CA LEU A 50 5.75 -3.65 5.97
C LEU A 50 4.96 -4.30 7.12
N HIS A 51 4.31 -3.51 7.95
CA HIS A 51 3.47 -3.96 9.07
C HIS A 51 2.15 -3.21 9.01
N THR A 52 1.32 -3.58 8.05
CA THR A 52 0.07 -2.90 7.75
C THR A 52 -1.06 -3.56 8.52
N GLU A 53 -1.64 -2.83 9.45
CA GLU A 53 -2.83 -3.26 10.17
C GLU A 53 -4.02 -3.35 9.21
N HIS A 54 -5.02 -4.17 9.53
CA HIS A 54 -6.24 -4.34 8.73
C HIS A 54 -6.01 -4.88 7.30
N SER A 55 -4.81 -5.33 6.96
CA SER A 55 -4.52 -5.85 5.61
C SER A 55 -5.14 -7.24 5.35
N GLU A 56 -5.74 -7.87 6.36
CA GLU A 56 -6.52 -9.10 6.21
C GLU A 56 -7.71 -8.94 5.26
N VAL A 57 -8.26 -7.74 5.09
CA VAL A 57 -9.33 -7.46 4.12
C VAL A 57 -8.90 -7.74 2.67
N LEU A 58 -7.59 -7.74 2.42
CA LEU A 58 -6.99 -8.02 1.13
C LEU A 58 -6.53 -9.49 0.99
N CYS A 59 -6.81 -10.33 1.98
CA CYS A 59 -6.43 -11.75 1.98
C CYS A 59 -7.60 -12.67 1.61
N GLN A 60 -8.65 -12.13 1.00
CA GLN A 60 -9.83 -12.90 0.63
C GLN A 60 -9.54 -13.79 -0.58
N PRO A 61 -10.08 -15.03 -0.62
CA PRO A 61 -9.88 -15.95 -1.74
C PRO A 61 -10.32 -15.37 -3.09
N GLU A 62 -11.34 -14.52 -3.08
CA GLU A 62 -11.90 -13.85 -4.27
C GLU A 62 -10.89 -12.93 -4.96
N LEU A 63 -9.91 -12.42 -4.20
CA LEU A 63 -8.85 -11.55 -4.73
C LEU A 63 -7.72 -12.33 -5.42
N LYS A 64 -7.78 -13.65 -5.44
CA LYS A 64 -6.78 -14.49 -6.11
C LYS A 64 -6.74 -14.18 -7.62
N GLY A 65 -5.56 -13.80 -8.11
CA GLY A 65 -5.35 -13.35 -9.49
C GLY A 65 -5.67 -11.88 -9.75
N HIS A 66 -6.28 -11.21 -8.78
CA HIS A 66 -6.57 -9.77 -8.83
C HIS A 66 -5.55 -8.95 -8.03
N LEU A 67 -5.26 -9.37 -6.80
CA LEU A 67 -4.30 -8.72 -5.93
C LEU A 67 -3.50 -9.74 -5.14
N ARG A 68 -2.19 -9.49 -5.01
CA ARG A 68 -1.28 -10.28 -4.17
C ARG A 68 -0.50 -9.37 -3.24
N GLN A 69 -0.51 -9.70 -1.96
CA GLN A 69 0.31 -8.99 -0.98
C GLN A 69 1.72 -9.58 -0.94
N ARG A 70 2.73 -8.69 -0.87
CA ARG A 70 4.12 -9.02 -0.53
C ARG A 70 4.52 -8.25 0.72
N ALA A 71 4.68 -8.98 1.82
CA ALA A 71 4.97 -8.43 3.12
C ALA A 71 6.46 -8.49 3.42
N PHE A 72 7.10 -7.35 3.64
CA PHE A 72 8.48 -7.28 4.14
C PHE A 72 8.57 -7.63 5.63
N PHE A 73 7.44 -7.59 6.33
CA PHE A 73 7.28 -8.06 7.69
C PHE A 73 5.93 -8.74 7.85
N VAL A 74 5.90 -9.92 8.46
CA VAL A 74 4.67 -10.70 8.65
C VAL A 74 4.08 -10.42 10.02
N GLY A 75 3.08 -9.57 10.07
CA GLY A 75 2.30 -9.26 11.26
C GLY A 75 1.10 -10.20 11.47
N LYS A 76 0.25 -9.85 12.44
CA LYS A 76 -0.97 -10.61 12.74
C LYS A 76 -1.92 -10.66 11.54
N SER A 77 -2.10 -9.53 10.86
CA SER A 77 -3.04 -9.35 9.73
C SER A 77 -2.69 -10.16 8.48
N THR A 78 -1.41 -10.51 8.27
CA THR A 78 -0.94 -11.22 7.06
C THR A 78 -0.47 -12.64 7.31
N ARG A 79 -0.24 -13.03 8.58
CA ARG A 79 0.35 -14.34 8.91
C ARG A 79 -0.46 -15.52 8.38
N GLY A 80 -1.78 -15.48 8.53
CA GLY A 80 -2.67 -16.50 8.00
C GLY A 80 -2.54 -16.63 6.49
N ALA A 81 -2.63 -15.51 5.78
CA ALA A 81 -2.53 -15.46 4.32
C ALA A 81 -1.18 -15.98 3.78
N VAL A 82 -0.07 -15.68 4.48
CA VAL A 82 1.26 -16.20 4.10
C VAL A 82 1.30 -17.73 4.29
N ASN A 83 0.81 -18.25 5.40
CA ASN A 83 0.77 -19.68 5.66
C ASN A 83 -0.11 -20.46 4.67
N GLU A 84 -1.16 -19.83 4.15
CA GLU A 84 -2.09 -20.39 3.17
C GLU A 84 -1.65 -20.16 1.71
N GLY A 85 -0.52 -19.46 1.50
CA GLY A 85 0.00 -19.15 0.16
C GLY A 85 -0.78 -18.05 -0.59
N LEU A 86 -1.63 -17.29 0.11
CA LEU A 86 -2.38 -16.16 -0.44
C LEU A 86 -1.56 -14.85 -0.45
N ALA A 87 -0.50 -14.78 0.34
CA ALA A 87 0.44 -13.66 0.36
C ALA A 87 1.89 -14.18 0.41
N ASP A 88 2.84 -13.32 0.03
CA ASP A 88 4.27 -13.65 0.05
C ASP A 88 4.96 -12.96 1.22
N TYR A 89 5.91 -13.65 1.85
CA TYR A 89 6.88 -13.04 2.74
C TYR A 89 8.18 -12.78 2.00
N VAL A 90 8.64 -11.53 2.00
CA VAL A 90 9.90 -11.10 1.38
C VAL A 90 10.82 -10.59 2.50
N PRO A 91 11.67 -11.45 3.07
CA PRO A 91 12.54 -11.05 4.19
C PRO A 91 13.55 -9.99 3.74
N MET A 92 13.52 -8.84 4.40
CA MET A 92 14.40 -7.71 4.10
C MET A 92 14.62 -6.87 5.37
N PHE A 93 15.82 -6.31 5.52
CA PHE A 93 16.05 -5.34 6.58
C PHE A 93 15.31 -4.03 6.30
N LEU A 94 14.70 -3.44 7.32
CA LEU A 94 13.96 -2.18 7.21
C LEU A 94 14.78 -1.07 6.53
N SER A 95 16.08 -1.00 6.82
CA SER A 95 16.99 -0.01 6.24
C SER A 95 17.28 -0.21 4.74
N GLU A 96 16.95 -1.37 4.18
CA GLU A 96 17.18 -1.70 2.77
C GLU A 96 15.97 -1.34 1.90
N ILE A 97 14.75 -1.35 2.44
CA ILE A 97 13.53 -1.06 1.70
C ILE A 97 13.57 0.32 1.00
N PRO A 98 14.00 1.42 1.66
CA PRO A 98 14.14 2.71 0.98
C PRO A 98 15.15 2.70 -0.17
N LYS A 99 16.21 1.89 -0.06
CA LYS A 99 17.23 1.74 -1.12
C LYS A 99 16.66 0.99 -2.30
N LEU A 100 15.91 -0.11 -2.05
CA LEU A 100 15.23 -0.91 -3.06
C LEU A 100 14.32 -0.06 -3.97
N PHE A 101 13.60 0.90 -3.39
CA PHE A 101 12.75 1.83 -4.16
C PHE A 101 13.59 2.84 -4.94
N ARG A 102 14.56 3.51 -4.30
CA ARG A 102 15.37 4.55 -4.94
C ARG A 102 16.31 4.02 -6.03
N SER A 103 16.74 2.76 -5.93
CA SER A 103 17.58 2.13 -6.97
C SER A 103 16.77 1.76 -8.22
N GLY A 104 15.42 1.70 -8.11
CA GLY A 104 14.55 1.25 -9.18
C GLY A 104 14.48 -0.27 -9.34
N GLU A 105 15.14 -1.04 -8.46
CA GLU A 105 15.01 -2.51 -8.45
C GLU A 105 13.58 -2.95 -8.19
N GLN A 106 12.85 -2.22 -7.32
CA GLN A 106 11.42 -2.35 -7.15
C GLN A 106 10.74 -1.07 -7.63
N LYS A 107 10.09 -1.16 -8.77
CA LYS A 107 9.24 -0.07 -9.28
C LYS A 107 7.97 0.04 -8.43
N LEU A 108 7.47 1.26 -8.32
CA LEU A 108 6.20 1.57 -7.67
C LEU A 108 5.37 2.44 -8.60
N ASP A 109 4.12 2.05 -8.80
CA ASP A 109 3.15 2.81 -9.59
C ASP A 109 2.32 3.70 -8.66
N ALA A 110 1.89 3.20 -7.52
CA ALA A 110 1.06 3.95 -6.57
C ALA A 110 1.53 3.83 -5.11
N VAL A 111 1.16 4.82 -4.30
CA VAL A 111 1.37 4.83 -2.84
C VAL A 111 0.06 5.17 -2.13
N LEU A 112 -0.33 4.34 -1.18
CA LEU A 112 -1.47 4.58 -0.28
C LEU A 112 -0.95 5.12 1.04
N ILE A 113 -1.39 6.32 1.42
CA ILE A 113 -0.89 7.02 2.61
C ILE A 113 -2.00 7.62 3.46
N GLN A 114 -1.70 7.79 4.72
CA GLN A 114 -2.46 8.60 5.66
C GLN A 114 -1.65 9.85 6.00
N VAL A 115 -2.21 11.03 5.79
CA VAL A 115 -1.54 12.30 6.04
C VAL A 115 -2.41 13.22 6.89
N SER A 116 -1.77 14.23 7.51
CA SER A 116 -2.50 15.32 8.15
C SER A 116 -3.28 16.14 7.12
N PRO A 117 -4.29 16.91 7.54
CA PRO A 117 -4.79 17.99 6.69
C PRO A 117 -3.64 18.92 6.27
N PRO A 118 -3.72 19.55 5.07
CA PRO A 118 -2.73 20.52 4.66
C PRO A 118 -2.69 21.74 5.61
N ASP A 119 -1.51 22.24 5.87
CA ASP A 119 -1.30 23.48 6.60
C ASP A 119 -1.61 24.72 5.72
N ALA A 120 -1.34 25.92 6.25
CA ALA A 120 -1.58 27.18 5.54
C ALA A 120 -0.72 27.32 4.25
N HIS A 121 0.33 26.53 4.10
CA HIS A 121 1.22 26.52 2.94
C HIS A 121 0.93 25.31 2.01
N GLY A 122 -0.04 24.45 2.35
CA GLY A 122 -0.39 23.28 1.58
C GLY A 122 0.44 22.04 1.90
N TYR A 123 1.31 22.06 2.92
CA TYR A 123 2.10 20.90 3.33
C TYR A 123 1.29 19.95 4.21
N CYS A 124 1.51 18.65 3.99
CA CYS A 124 0.95 17.57 4.80
C CYS A 124 2.06 16.81 5.53
N SER A 125 1.76 16.33 6.73
CA SER A 125 2.65 15.46 7.50
C SER A 125 2.31 13.99 7.25
N LEU A 126 3.32 13.14 7.09
CA LEU A 126 3.18 11.69 7.06
C LEU A 126 2.89 11.07 8.45
N GLY A 127 2.83 11.90 9.50
CA GLY A 127 2.57 11.45 10.85
C GLY A 127 3.76 10.74 11.48
N ILE A 128 3.47 9.75 12.32
CA ILE A 128 4.47 9.06 13.17
C ILE A 128 5.08 7.81 12.53
N SER A 129 4.43 7.22 11.54
CA SER A 129 4.90 6.00 10.86
C SER A 129 5.36 6.33 9.43
N VAL A 130 6.58 6.83 9.30
CA VAL A 130 7.15 7.29 8.02
C VAL A 130 7.85 6.17 7.26
N GLU A 131 8.60 5.33 7.95
CA GLU A 131 9.40 4.17 7.48
C GLU A 131 9.98 4.38 6.05
N ALA A 132 9.64 3.48 5.12
CA ALA A 132 10.01 3.57 3.71
C ALA A 132 9.08 4.45 2.87
N THR A 133 7.97 4.94 3.43
CA THR A 133 6.92 5.68 2.70
C THR A 133 7.45 6.94 2.02
N ARG A 134 8.38 7.67 2.68
CA ARG A 134 9.02 8.82 2.03
C ARG A 134 9.80 8.44 0.77
N ALA A 135 10.49 7.30 0.79
CA ALA A 135 11.20 6.81 -0.39
C ALA A 135 10.22 6.35 -1.49
N ALA A 136 9.13 5.69 -1.10
CA ALA A 136 8.08 5.29 -2.02
C ALA A 136 7.46 6.51 -2.74
N LEU A 137 7.14 7.58 -2.01
CA LEU A 137 6.59 8.83 -2.57
C LEU A 137 7.55 9.53 -3.56
N GLN A 138 8.86 9.32 -3.43
CA GLN A 138 9.84 9.93 -4.33
C GLN A 138 9.90 9.25 -5.70
N VAL A 139 9.41 8.03 -5.83
CA VAL A 139 9.58 7.19 -7.03
C VAL A 139 8.26 6.76 -7.66
N ALA A 140 7.15 6.76 -6.92
CA ALA A 140 5.85 6.36 -7.43
C ALA A 140 5.25 7.39 -8.40
N LEU A 141 4.47 6.91 -9.36
CA LEU A 141 3.76 7.75 -10.33
C LEU A 141 2.56 8.47 -9.68
N TYR A 142 1.88 7.79 -8.77
CA TYR A 142 0.67 8.29 -8.11
C TYR A 142 0.77 8.19 -6.60
N ALA A 143 0.20 9.15 -5.88
CA ALA A 143 0.01 9.09 -4.44
C ALA A 143 -1.45 9.38 -4.09
N THR A 144 -2.08 8.47 -3.35
CA THR A 144 -3.46 8.60 -2.88
C THR A 144 -3.49 8.58 -1.36
N HIS A 145 -4.26 9.50 -0.76
CA HIS A 145 -4.40 9.60 0.68
C HIS A 145 -5.87 9.62 1.11
N ALA A 146 -6.16 9.00 2.27
CA ALA A 146 -7.43 9.14 2.98
C ALA A 146 -7.33 10.29 4.00
N ARG A 147 -8.42 11.02 4.16
CA ARG A 147 -8.63 11.99 5.26
C ARG A 147 -9.34 11.34 6.42
#